data_22e72f5b42122ab7216644968224cffa
#
_entry.id   22e72f5b42122ab7216644968224cffa
#
_cell.length_a   1.000
_cell.length_b   1.000
_cell.length_c   1.000
_cell.angle_alpha   90.00
_cell.angle_beta   90.00
_cell.angle_gamma   90.00
#
_symmetry.space_group_name_H-M   'P 1'
#
loop_
_entity.id
_entity.type
_entity.pdbx_description
1 polymer ?
#
loop_
_entity_poly.entity_id
_entity_poly.type
_entity_poly.pdbx_seq_one_letter_code
_entity_poly.pdbx_strand_id
1 'polypeptide(L)'
;MGNHALLSASSSHRWLNCPPSARLGENYEDKGSDFAAEGTDAHSLCEHKLKTALGIPSEDPTENLSWYNEEMEECASGYATYVLELLAEAKKVTTDPIVLIEQRLDYSKYVESGFGTGDCVLIADGTLNIVDYKHGKGVEVSADHNPQMMLYALGALEIFDALYDIDTVTMTIYQPRRSNVSTYTVSTAELLEWAETVLKPTAELAFKGEGEFHCGEWCQFCKAKADCRERARANLALAAYDFAEPPLLTDEEVEEVLAKVDDLVSWANDIKEYALQAAISGKAWNGWKVGEGRSNRKYTDERLVAAAVIAAGHDPYEQKLLGITEMQKTLGKVKFDEILGRFITKPQGKPTLVPMSDKRPAMNTAKNDFMEENIDE
;
A
#
# COMPACT_ATOMS: atom_id res chain seq x y z
N MET A 1 22.61 -3.15 6.73
CA MET A 1 21.78 -2.43 5.73
C MET A 1 21.75 -3.29 4.49
N GLY A 2 20.61 -3.88 4.16
CA GLY A 2 20.45 -4.67 2.93
C GLY A 2 20.65 -3.74 1.73
N ASN A 3 21.54 -4.11 0.80
CA ASN A 3 21.68 -3.40 -0.46
C ASN A 3 20.41 -3.63 -1.28
N HIS A 4 19.52 -2.65 -1.32
CA HIS A 4 18.41 -2.67 -2.28
C HIS A 4 18.98 -2.42 -3.69
N ALA A 5 18.44 -3.15 -4.67
CA ALA A 5 18.77 -2.87 -6.07
C ALA A 5 18.27 -1.45 -6.43
N LEU A 6 19.00 -0.74 -7.29
CA LEU A 6 18.59 0.56 -7.81
C LEU A 6 17.19 0.48 -8.45
N LEU A 7 16.98 -0.56 -9.23
CA LEU A 7 15.69 -0.90 -9.85
C LEU A 7 15.03 -2.04 -9.07
N SER A 8 14.68 -1.77 -7.80
CA SER A 8 14.02 -2.75 -6.95
C SER A 8 12.62 -3.09 -7.47
N ALA A 9 12.16 -4.33 -7.21
CA ALA A 9 10.83 -4.78 -7.59
C ALA A 9 9.73 -3.92 -6.94
N SER A 10 9.87 -3.58 -5.66
CA SER A 10 8.90 -2.74 -4.93
C SER A 10 8.76 -1.31 -5.49
N SER A 11 9.76 -0.79 -6.20
CA SER A 11 9.71 0.52 -6.85
C SER A 11 9.44 0.45 -8.36
N SER A 12 9.18 -0.74 -8.90
CA SER A 12 9.06 -0.99 -10.34
C SER A 12 7.94 -0.19 -10.98
N HIS A 13 6.79 -0.06 -10.33
CA HIS A 13 5.68 0.75 -10.83
C HIS A 13 6.12 2.20 -11.10
N ARG A 14 6.99 2.76 -10.27
CA ARG A 14 7.52 4.11 -10.46
C ARG A 14 8.53 4.20 -11.60
N TRP A 15 9.58 3.37 -11.60
CA TRP A 15 10.64 3.50 -12.60
C TRP A 15 10.24 2.97 -13.98
N LEU A 16 9.25 2.10 -14.09
CA LEU A 16 8.68 1.72 -15.39
C LEU A 16 7.87 2.84 -16.03
N ASN A 17 7.14 3.62 -15.22
CA ASN A 17 6.35 4.74 -15.73
C ASN A 17 7.13 6.05 -15.82
N CYS A 18 8.20 6.21 -15.06
CA CYS A 18 9.07 7.39 -15.06
C CYS A 18 10.53 6.94 -14.91
N PRO A 19 11.16 6.45 -16.00
CA PRO A 19 12.51 5.87 -15.94
C PRO A 19 13.55 6.75 -15.27
N PRO A 20 13.65 8.07 -15.54
CA PRO A 20 14.66 8.92 -14.90
C PRO A 20 14.52 9.02 -13.39
N SER A 21 13.33 8.69 -12.84
CA SER A 21 13.07 8.75 -11.39
C SER A 21 13.94 7.81 -10.56
N ALA A 22 14.48 6.73 -11.18
CA ALA A 22 15.38 5.80 -10.51
C ALA A 22 16.65 6.51 -10.05
N ARG A 23 17.37 7.14 -10.96
CA ARG A 23 18.61 7.88 -10.68
C ARG A 23 18.34 9.20 -9.95
N LEU A 24 17.25 9.88 -10.28
CA LEU A 24 16.88 11.10 -9.57
C LEU A 24 16.73 10.85 -8.07
N GLY A 25 16.16 9.69 -7.70
CA GLY A 25 15.95 9.29 -6.30
C GLY A 25 17.23 9.12 -5.49
N GLU A 26 18.39 8.88 -6.11
CA GLU A 26 19.67 8.73 -5.42
C GLU A 26 20.18 10.05 -4.81
N ASN A 27 19.69 11.20 -5.29
CA ASN A 27 20.02 12.52 -4.75
C ASN A 27 19.29 12.85 -3.44
N TYR A 28 18.38 11.98 -2.98
CA TYR A 28 17.57 12.18 -1.80
C TYR A 28 17.83 11.12 -0.75
N GLU A 29 17.94 11.54 0.50
CA GLU A 29 18.07 10.62 1.63
C GLU A 29 16.83 9.73 1.77
N ASP A 30 17.06 8.49 2.14
CA ASP A 30 15.99 7.60 2.55
C ASP A 30 15.75 7.74 4.05
N LYS A 31 14.69 8.46 4.41
CA LYS A 31 14.36 8.71 5.82
C LYS A 31 13.56 7.56 6.46
N GLY A 32 13.20 6.54 5.65
CA GLY A 32 12.26 5.53 6.09
C GLY A 32 10.88 6.12 6.42
N SER A 33 9.99 5.29 6.90
CA SER A 33 8.71 5.73 7.48
C SER A 33 8.25 4.71 8.52
N ASP A 34 7.44 5.14 9.48
CA ASP A 34 6.83 4.26 10.46
C ASP A 34 6.00 3.15 9.78
N PHE A 35 5.34 3.47 8.67
CA PHE A 35 4.60 2.48 7.87
C PHE A 35 5.50 1.41 7.24
N ALA A 36 6.71 1.79 6.80
CA ALA A 36 7.66 0.82 6.26
C ALA A 36 8.22 -0.06 7.39
N ALA A 37 8.48 0.50 8.57
CA ALA A 37 8.92 -0.24 9.75
C ALA A 37 7.82 -1.21 10.24
N GLU A 38 6.56 -0.76 10.35
CA GLU A 38 5.41 -1.62 10.67
C GLU A 38 5.27 -2.76 9.65
N GLY A 39 5.46 -2.46 8.36
CA GLY A 39 5.45 -3.46 7.29
C GLY A 39 6.54 -4.51 7.46
N THR A 40 7.76 -4.11 7.80
CA THR A 40 8.88 -5.03 8.04
C THR A 40 8.60 -5.97 9.21
N ASP A 41 8.08 -5.46 10.31
CA ASP A 41 7.68 -6.26 11.47
C ASP A 41 6.61 -7.29 11.07
N ALA A 42 5.62 -6.87 10.28
CA ALA A 42 4.55 -7.75 9.82
C ALA A 42 5.05 -8.86 8.89
N HIS A 43 5.99 -8.58 7.97
CA HIS A 43 6.61 -9.62 7.13
C HIS A 43 7.38 -10.62 7.97
N SER A 44 8.16 -10.18 8.97
CA SER A 44 8.89 -11.08 9.88
C SER A 44 7.93 -12.03 10.64
N LEU A 45 6.77 -11.53 11.05
CA LEU A 45 5.75 -12.35 11.71
C LEU A 45 5.08 -13.32 10.72
N CYS A 46 4.78 -12.88 9.49
CA CYS A 46 4.22 -13.74 8.44
C CYS A 46 5.17 -14.89 8.10
N GLU A 47 6.46 -14.58 7.94
CA GLU A 47 7.51 -15.58 7.71
C GLU A 47 7.53 -16.63 8.83
N HIS A 48 7.55 -16.18 10.09
CA HIS A 48 7.54 -17.07 11.26
C HIS A 48 6.29 -17.96 11.29
N LYS A 49 5.09 -17.39 11.11
CA LYS A 49 3.83 -18.12 11.12
C LYS A 49 3.77 -19.18 10.01
N LEU A 50 4.16 -18.80 8.81
CA LEU A 50 4.17 -19.72 7.67
C LEU A 50 5.19 -20.85 7.85
N LYS A 51 6.41 -20.54 8.29
CA LYS A 51 7.43 -21.58 8.61
C LYS A 51 6.94 -22.54 9.67
N THR A 52 6.38 -22.02 10.76
CA THR A 52 5.83 -22.85 11.85
C THR A 52 4.72 -23.76 11.34
N ALA A 53 3.80 -23.23 10.53
CA ALA A 53 2.68 -24.01 9.97
C ALA A 53 3.14 -25.12 9.01
N LEU A 54 4.29 -24.92 8.33
CA LEU A 54 4.92 -25.92 7.47
C LEU A 54 5.86 -26.88 8.23
N GLY A 55 6.03 -26.73 9.54
CA GLY A 55 6.95 -27.54 10.35
C GLY A 55 8.42 -27.19 10.14
N ILE A 56 8.72 -26.01 9.60
CA ILE A 56 10.08 -25.51 9.39
C ILE A 56 10.50 -24.77 10.68
N PRO A 57 11.68 -25.06 11.25
CA PRO A 57 12.16 -24.34 12.44
C PRO A 57 12.25 -22.84 12.20
N SER A 58 11.70 -22.04 13.13
CA SER A 58 11.74 -20.59 13.09
C SER A 58 11.73 -20.03 14.51
N GLU A 59 12.54 -19.02 14.78
CA GLU A 59 12.50 -18.27 16.04
C GLU A 59 11.31 -17.32 16.05
N ASP A 60 10.62 -17.23 17.18
CA ASP A 60 9.50 -16.30 17.34
C ASP A 60 10.02 -14.85 17.41
N PRO A 61 9.67 -13.98 16.45
CA PRO A 61 10.17 -12.62 16.41
C PRO A 61 9.43 -11.65 17.34
N THR A 62 8.32 -12.04 17.97
CA THR A 62 7.36 -11.14 18.63
C THR A 62 7.98 -10.23 19.71
N GLU A 63 8.98 -10.72 20.47
CA GLU A 63 9.68 -9.93 21.48
C GLU A 63 10.53 -8.79 20.88
N ASN A 64 10.89 -8.88 19.60
CA ASN A 64 11.75 -7.93 18.91
C ASN A 64 10.96 -6.99 17.96
N LEU A 65 9.65 -7.21 17.78
CA LEU A 65 8.82 -6.39 16.90
C LEU A 65 8.33 -5.14 17.64
N SER A 66 8.66 -3.96 17.12
CA SER A 66 8.25 -2.68 17.70
C SER A 66 6.77 -2.37 17.50
N TRP A 67 6.16 -2.92 16.45
CA TRP A 67 4.78 -2.65 16.02
C TRP A 67 3.84 -3.83 16.28
N TYR A 68 4.31 -4.87 17.01
CA TYR A 68 3.50 -6.05 17.29
C TYR A 68 2.20 -5.70 18.01
N ASN A 69 1.10 -6.24 17.51
CA ASN A 69 -0.22 -6.14 18.11
C ASN A 69 -1.12 -7.31 17.65
N GLU A 70 -2.29 -7.45 18.29
CA GLU A 70 -3.25 -8.52 18.00
C GLU A 70 -3.74 -8.52 16.54
N GLU A 71 -3.95 -7.33 15.94
CA GLU A 71 -4.34 -7.22 14.52
C GLU A 71 -3.25 -7.79 13.60
N MET A 72 -1.97 -7.50 13.89
CA MET A 72 -0.84 -8.03 13.12
C MET A 72 -0.74 -9.55 13.26
N GLU A 73 -0.98 -10.08 14.45
CA GLU A 73 -1.02 -11.53 14.75
C GLU A 73 -2.11 -12.24 13.94
N GLU A 74 -3.34 -11.69 13.93
CA GLU A 74 -4.46 -12.21 13.15
C GLU A 74 -4.16 -12.17 11.65
N CYS A 75 -3.60 -11.07 11.15
CA CYS A 75 -3.23 -10.88 9.75
C CYS A 75 -2.17 -11.90 9.30
N ALA A 76 -1.13 -12.09 10.09
CA ALA A 76 -0.05 -13.03 9.78
C ALA A 76 -0.53 -14.50 9.83
N SER A 77 -1.39 -14.85 10.79
CA SER A 77 -2.01 -16.17 10.89
C SER A 77 -2.94 -16.43 9.69
N GLY A 78 -3.69 -15.43 9.25
CA GLY A 78 -4.54 -15.49 8.06
C GLY A 78 -3.72 -15.71 6.78
N TYR A 79 -2.59 -15.03 6.64
CA TYR A 79 -1.66 -15.23 5.53
C TYR A 79 -1.12 -16.66 5.47
N ALA A 80 -0.65 -17.19 6.61
CA ALA A 80 -0.16 -18.56 6.67
C ALA A 80 -1.25 -19.56 6.29
N THR A 81 -2.50 -19.36 6.76
CA THR A 81 -3.64 -20.19 6.40
C THR A 81 -3.91 -20.15 4.89
N TYR A 82 -3.91 -18.97 4.29
CA TYR A 82 -4.10 -18.80 2.84
C TYR A 82 -3.06 -19.57 2.01
N VAL A 83 -1.77 -19.47 2.38
CA VAL A 83 -0.70 -20.18 1.68
C VAL A 83 -0.86 -21.71 1.86
N LEU A 84 -1.27 -22.18 3.03
CA LEU A 84 -1.54 -23.63 3.24
C LEU A 84 -2.72 -24.13 2.40
N GLU A 85 -3.74 -23.31 2.18
CA GLU A 85 -4.84 -23.64 1.26
C GLU A 85 -4.34 -23.77 -0.17
N LEU A 86 -3.51 -22.85 -0.65
CA LEU A 86 -2.87 -22.94 -1.98
C LEU A 86 -1.99 -24.20 -2.10
N LEU A 87 -1.22 -24.52 -1.06
CA LEU A 87 -0.40 -25.74 -1.02
C LEU A 87 -1.26 -27.01 -1.05
N ALA A 88 -2.40 -27.00 -0.37
CA ALA A 88 -3.33 -28.12 -0.40
C ALA A 88 -3.94 -28.33 -1.80
N GLU A 89 -4.24 -27.26 -2.52
CA GLU A 89 -4.68 -27.35 -3.93
C GLU A 89 -3.55 -27.88 -4.83
N ALA A 90 -2.33 -27.36 -4.70
CA ALA A 90 -1.18 -27.83 -5.46
C ALA A 90 -0.91 -29.33 -5.26
N LYS A 91 -1.07 -29.84 -4.04
CA LYS A 91 -0.91 -31.27 -3.72
C LYS A 91 -1.93 -32.19 -4.38
N LYS A 92 -3.01 -31.66 -4.95
CA LYS A 92 -3.99 -32.47 -5.70
C LYS A 92 -3.49 -32.83 -7.09
N VAL A 93 -2.58 -32.04 -7.66
CA VAL A 93 -2.07 -32.18 -9.02
C VAL A 93 -0.58 -32.54 -9.06
N THR A 94 0.17 -32.18 -8.04
CA THR A 94 1.63 -32.43 -7.92
C THR A 94 1.92 -33.18 -6.63
N THR A 95 2.75 -34.24 -6.71
CA THR A 95 3.05 -35.06 -5.54
C THR A 95 3.90 -34.33 -4.51
N ASP A 96 4.83 -33.48 -4.94
CA ASP A 96 5.85 -32.82 -4.15
C ASP A 96 6.00 -31.33 -4.51
N PRO A 97 4.94 -30.51 -4.34
CA PRO A 97 5.05 -29.09 -4.59
C PRO A 97 6.04 -28.44 -3.62
N ILE A 98 6.80 -27.47 -4.12
CA ILE A 98 7.80 -26.74 -3.35
C ILE A 98 7.22 -25.43 -2.84
N VAL A 99 7.43 -25.13 -1.55
CA VAL A 99 7.14 -23.82 -0.96
C VAL A 99 8.45 -23.21 -0.49
N LEU A 100 8.76 -22.02 -0.98
CA LEU A 100 9.91 -21.23 -0.58
C LEU A 100 9.41 -19.93 0.06
N ILE A 101 10.01 -19.57 1.19
CA ILE A 101 9.61 -18.42 2.01
C ILE A 101 10.78 -17.45 2.04
N GLU A 102 10.52 -16.17 1.87
CA GLU A 102 11.55 -15.11 1.80
C GLU A 102 12.64 -15.47 0.78
N GLN A 103 12.20 -15.93 -0.40
CA GLN A 103 13.09 -16.40 -1.44
C GLN A 103 13.73 -15.22 -2.17
N ARG A 104 15.07 -15.19 -2.20
CA ARG A 104 15.79 -14.27 -3.08
C ARG A 104 15.58 -14.65 -4.54
N LEU A 105 15.10 -13.72 -5.33
CA LEU A 105 14.75 -13.84 -6.74
C LEU A 105 15.64 -12.90 -7.54
N ASP A 106 16.41 -13.43 -8.45
CA ASP A 106 17.33 -12.72 -9.33
C ASP A 106 16.70 -12.57 -10.72
N TYR A 107 16.38 -11.35 -11.10
CA TYR A 107 15.86 -11.01 -12.42
C TYR A 107 16.85 -10.13 -13.22
N SER A 108 18.15 -10.25 -12.90
CA SER A 108 19.22 -9.47 -13.55
C SER A 108 19.38 -9.73 -15.03
N LYS A 109 18.82 -10.82 -15.55
CA LYS A 109 18.70 -11.09 -16.98
C LYS A 109 17.95 -9.99 -17.76
N TYR A 110 16.98 -9.35 -17.09
CA TYR A 110 16.13 -8.33 -17.69
C TYR A 110 16.41 -6.93 -17.14
N VAL A 111 16.86 -6.83 -15.90
CA VAL A 111 17.06 -5.57 -15.17
C VAL A 111 18.46 -5.57 -14.56
N GLU A 112 19.36 -4.71 -15.03
CA GLU A 112 20.75 -4.68 -14.57
C GLU A 112 20.86 -4.62 -13.04
N SER A 113 21.54 -5.61 -12.46
CA SER A 113 21.69 -5.81 -11.01
C SER A 113 20.33 -5.96 -10.27
N GLY A 114 19.31 -6.41 -10.98
CA GLY A 114 17.95 -6.54 -10.45
C GLY A 114 17.77 -7.81 -9.59
N PHE A 115 17.32 -7.64 -8.37
CA PHE A 115 16.92 -8.71 -7.47
C PHE A 115 15.89 -8.22 -6.46
N GLY A 116 15.20 -9.16 -5.85
CA GLY A 116 14.27 -8.91 -4.75
C GLY A 116 14.08 -10.14 -3.90
N THR A 117 13.22 -10.05 -2.90
CA THR A 117 12.81 -11.18 -2.06
C THR A 117 11.31 -11.34 -2.20
N GLY A 118 10.87 -12.53 -2.58
CA GLY A 118 9.45 -12.88 -2.64
C GLY A 118 9.03 -13.55 -1.34
N ASP A 119 7.94 -13.11 -0.76
CA ASP A 119 7.45 -13.57 0.54
C ASP A 119 7.12 -15.06 0.51
N CYS A 120 6.43 -15.52 -0.53
CA CYS A 120 6.17 -16.92 -0.77
C CYS A 120 6.18 -17.27 -2.26
N VAL A 121 6.91 -18.32 -2.61
CA VAL A 121 6.96 -18.92 -3.95
C VAL A 121 6.50 -20.37 -3.83
N LEU A 122 5.41 -20.73 -4.49
CA LEU A 122 4.87 -22.08 -4.54
C LEU A 122 4.98 -22.62 -5.97
N ILE A 123 5.68 -23.73 -6.15
CA ILE A 123 5.94 -24.36 -7.44
C ILE A 123 5.30 -25.74 -7.47
N ALA A 124 4.55 -25.99 -8.51
CA ALA A 124 3.95 -27.27 -8.83
C ALA A 124 4.14 -27.55 -10.34
N ASP A 125 3.87 -28.78 -10.79
CA ASP A 125 4.00 -29.13 -12.21
C ASP A 125 3.18 -28.19 -13.08
N GLY A 126 3.84 -27.52 -14.04
CA GLY A 126 3.22 -26.57 -14.95
C GLY A 126 2.82 -25.22 -14.35
N THR A 127 2.95 -25.01 -13.03
CA THR A 127 2.45 -23.81 -12.36
C THR A 127 3.43 -23.19 -11.37
N LEU A 128 3.51 -21.85 -11.40
CA LEU A 128 4.24 -21.03 -10.44
C LEU A 128 3.26 -20.07 -9.76
N ASN A 129 3.23 -20.06 -8.43
CA ASN A 129 2.45 -19.11 -7.65
C ASN A 129 3.38 -18.21 -6.84
N ILE A 130 3.22 -16.90 -6.96
CA ILE A 130 3.89 -15.89 -6.14
C ILE A 130 2.83 -15.26 -5.24
N VAL A 131 3.05 -15.26 -3.93
CA VAL A 131 2.16 -14.61 -2.97
C VAL A 131 2.95 -13.56 -2.21
N ASP A 132 2.48 -12.34 -2.26
CA ASP A 132 3.09 -11.17 -1.62
C ASP A 132 2.13 -10.60 -0.57
N TYR A 133 2.63 -10.43 0.64
CA TYR A 133 1.88 -9.89 1.77
C TYR A 133 1.97 -8.37 1.81
N LYS A 134 0.85 -7.70 1.98
CA LYS A 134 0.80 -6.23 2.15
C LYS A 134 0.09 -5.86 3.45
N HIS A 135 0.82 -5.26 4.39
CA HIS A 135 0.27 -4.87 5.70
C HIS A 135 -0.46 -3.53 5.67
N GLY A 136 -0.13 -2.64 4.72
CA GLY A 136 -0.64 -1.27 4.66
C GLY A 136 -2.15 -1.14 4.50
N LYS A 137 -2.74 -0.13 5.17
CA LYS A 137 -4.17 0.26 5.04
C LYS A 137 -4.40 1.36 4.00
N GLY A 138 -3.35 2.09 3.60
CA GLY A 138 -3.48 3.34 2.85
C GLY A 138 -3.97 3.14 1.42
N VAL A 139 -3.26 2.32 0.64
CA VAL A 139 -3.53 2.09 -0.78
C VAL A 139 -3.90 0.63 -0.98
N GLU A 140 -4.98 0.36 -1.72
CA GLU A 140 -5.32 -0.99 -2.17
C GLU A 140 -4.39 -1.37 -3.32
N VAL A 141 -3.75 -2.54 -3.20
CA VAL A 141 -2.79 -3.03 -4.20
C VAL A 141 -3.45 -4.13 -5.03
N SER A 142 -3.46 -3.94 -6.35
CA SER A 142 -3.92 -4.96 -7.30
C SER A 142 -2.76 -5.84 -7.74
N ALA A 143 -3.02 -7.13 -7.95
CA ALA A 143 -2.10 -8.06 -8.60
C ALA A 143 -2.13 -7.92 -10.13
N ASP A 144 -3.20 -7.35 -10.69
CA ASP A 144 -3.39 -7.22 -12.13
C ASP A 144 -2.28 -6.38 -12.76
N HIS A 145 -1.49 -7.00 -13.63
CA HIS A 145 -0.31 -6.42 -14.28
C HIS A 145 0.66 -5.74 -13.30
N ASN A 146 0.73 -6.23 -12.06
CA ASN A 146 1.59 -5.64 -11.04
C ASN A 146 3.06 -5.94 -11.33
N PRO A 147 3.88 -4.91 -11.65
CA PRO A 147 5.26 -5.15 -12.10
C PRO A 147 6.17 -5.71 -10.99
N GLN A 148 5.90 -5.45 -9.71
CA GLN A 148 6.63 -6.09 -8.61
C GLN A 148 6.46 -7.61 -8.65
N MET A 149 5.22 -8.05 -8.79
CA MET A 149 4.87 -9.46 -8.85
C MET A 149 5.44 -10.13 -10.10
N MET A 150 5.35 -9.43 -11.24
CA MET A 150 5.90 -9.92 -12.52
C MET A 150 7.43 -10.08 -12.47
N LEU A 151 8.15 -9.15 -11.81
CA LEU A 151 9.59 -9.26 -11.58
C LEU A 151 9.94 -10.46 -10.69
N TYR A 152 9.20 -10.68 -9.62
CA TYR A 152 9.39 -11.86 -8.78
C TYR A 152 9.15 -13.16 -9.55
N ALA A 153 8.10 -13.20 -10.37
CA ALA A 153 7.82 -14.35 -11.21
C ALA A 153 8.95 -14.62 -12.22
N LEU A 154 9.49 -13.59 -12.87
CA LEU A 154 10.65 -13.73 -13.77
C LEU A 154 11.86 -14.31 -13.05
N GLY A 155 12.17 -13.81 -11.85
CA GLY A 155 13.29 -14.33 -11.05
C GLY A 155 13.07 -15.77 -10.58
N ALA A 156 11.83 -16.18 -10.32
CA ALA A 156 11.50 -17.55 -9.99
C ALA A 156 11.60 -18.48 -11.21
N LEU A 157 11.14 -18.04 -12.38
CA LEU A 157 11.27 -18.80 -13.64
C LEU A 157 12.74 -19.10 -13.99
N GLU A 158 13.65 -18.14 -13.81
CA GLU A 158 15.08 -18.36 -14.06
C GLU A 158 15.68 -19.51 -13.21
N ILE A 159 15.10 -19.76 -12.04
CA ILE A 159 15.57 -20.83 -11.14
C ILE A 159 14.89 -22.17 -11.43
N PHE A 160 13.58 -22.15 -11.73
CA PHE A 160 12.73 -23.34 -11.63
C PHE A 160 12.14 -23.84 -12.94
N ASP A 161 12.03 -22.99 -13.99
CA ASP A 161 11.37 -23.34 -15.25
C ASP A 161 11.97 -24.60 -15.89
N ALA A 162 13.30 -24.71 -15.93
CA ALA A 162 13.99 -25.88 -16.50
C ALA A 162 13.73 -27.20 -15.74
N LEU A 163 13.16 -27.14 -14.52
CA LEU A 163 12.88 -28.31 -13.70
C LEU A 163 11.40 -28.69 -13.67
N TYR A 164 10.50 -27.71 -13.89
CA TYR A 164 9.06 -27.87 -13.66
C TYR A 164 8.17 -27.57 -14.87
N ASP A 165 8.76 -27.23 -16.04
CA ASP A 165 8.02 -26.89 -17.27
C ASP A 165 6.83 -25.96 -16.99
N ILE A 166 7.13 -24.76 -16.46
CA ILE A 166 6.11 -23.83 -15.96
C ILE A 166 5.40 -23.13 -17.13
N ASP A 167 4.14 -23.46 -17.35
CA ASP A 167 3.30 -22.86 -18.39
C ASP A 167 2.50 -21.65 -17.89
N THR A 168 2.15 -21.66 -16.60
CA THR A 168 1.23 -20.70 -15.99
C THR A 168 1.82 -20.09 -14.74
N VAL A 169 1.76 -18.77 -14.66
CA VAL A 169 2.19 -17.97 -13.48
C VAL A 169 0.98 -17.30 -12.86
N THR A 170 0.76 -17.54 -11.58
CA THR A 170 -0.29 -16.89 -10.78
C THR A 170 0.36 -16.02 -9.71
N MET A 171 -0.04 -14.78 -9.65
CA MET A 171 0.47 -13.77 -8.73
C MET A 171 -0.64 -13.28 -7.82
N THR A 172 -0.44 -13.32 -6.51
CA THR A 172 -1.45 -12.91 -5.52
C THR A 172 -0.89 -11.87 -4.56
N ILE A 173 -1.60 -10.78 -4.40
CA ILE A 173 -1.43 -9.80 -3.33
C ILE A 173 -2.42 -10.15 -2.22
N TYR A 174 -1.90 -10.46 -1.04
CA TYR A 174 -2.68 -10.72 0.17
C TYR A 174 -2.60 -9.51 1.10
N GLN A 175 -3.67 -8.72 1.17
CA GLN A 175 -3.73 -7.46 1.94
C GLN A 175 -4.91 -7.51 2.94
N PRO A 176 -4.75 -8.20 4.09
CA PRO A 176 -5.86 -8.55 4.99
C PRO A 176 -6.53 -7.33 5.64
N ARG A 177 -5.76 -6.29 5.99
CA ARG A 177 -6.29 -5.08 6.62
C ARG A 177 -7.23 -4.26 5.72
N ARG A 178 -7.31 -4.62 4.44
CA ARG A 178 -8.27 -4.08 3.46
C ARG A 178 -9.28 -5.13 2.98
N SER A 179 -9.23 -6.34 3.54
CA SER A 179 -10.00 -7.49 3.04
C SER A 179 -9.80 -7.72 1.54
N ASN A 180 -8.58 -7.45 1.05
CA ASN A 180 -8.20 -7.55 -0.35
C ASN A 180 -7.32 -8.78 -0.58
N VAL A 181 -7.78 -9.68 -1.44
CA VAL A 181 -7.00 -10.77 -2.03
C VAL A 181 -7.14 -10.62 -3.53
N SER A 182 -6.11 -10.05 -4.15
CA SER A 182 -6.09 -9.80 -5.59
C SER A 182 -5.20 -10.80 -6.28
N THR A 183 -5.71 -11.46 -7.33
CA THR A 183 -4.98 -12.48 -8.06
C THR A 183 -4.97 -12.16 -9.54
N TYR A 184 -3.81 -12.34 -10.19
CA TYR A 184 -3.61 -12.21 -11.62
C TYR A 184 -2.87 -13.43 -12.14
N THR A 185 -3.37 -14.02 -13.23
CA THR A 185 -2.78 -15.21 -13.86
C THR A 185 -2.43 -14.89 -15.30
N VAL A 186 -1.23 -15.29 -15.71
CA VAL A 186 -0.69 -15.05 -17.03
C VAL A 186 0.08 -16.29 -17.51
N SER A 187 0.17 -16.53 -18.80
CA SER A 187 1.06 -17.58 -19.34
C SER A 187 2.52 -17.16 -19.22
N THR A 188 3.41 -18.13 -19.04
CA THR A 188 4.86 -17.90 -19.04
C THR A 188 5.29 -17.18 -20.34
N ALA A 189 4.71 -17.55 -21.48
CA ALA A 189 5.02 -16.92 -22.77
C ALA A 189 4.70 -15.42 -22.79
N GLU A 190 3.51 -15.01 -22.32
CA GLU A 190 3.10 -13.60 -22.24
C GLU A 190 3.98 -12.82 -21.25
N LEU A 191 4.33 -13.42 -20.10
CA LEU A 191 5.22 -12.79 -19.12
C LEU A 191 6.63 -12.56 -19.70
N LEU A 192 7.17 -13.52 -20.46
CA LEU A 192 8.46 -13.39 -21.13
C LEU A 192 8.42 -12.37 -22.27
N GLU A 193 7.33 -12.30 -23.05
CA GLU A 193 7.12 -11.28 -24.07
C GLU A 193 7.11 -9.88 -23.45
N TRP A 194 6.39 -9.68 -22.36
CA TRP A 194 6.41 -8.42 -21.61
C TRP A 194 7.82 -8.08 -21.12
N ALA A 195 8.57 -9.07 -20.64
CA ALA A 195 9.92 -8.87 -20.13
C ALA A 195 10.88 -8.38 -21.23
N GLU A 196 10.79 -8.91 -22.44
CA GLU A 196 11.65 -8.49 -23.56
C GLU A 196 11.19 -7.20 -24.23
N THR A 197 9.88 -6.98 -24.36
CA THR A 197 9.33 -5.86 -25.13
C THR A 197 9.10 -4.60 -24.33
N VAL A 198 8.83 -4.70 -23.03
CA VAL A 198 8.50 -3.56 -22.15
C VAL A 198 9.53 -3.40 -21.03
N LEU A 199 9.76 -4.46 -20.23
CA LEU A 199 10.60 -4.36 -19.04
C LEU A 199 12.03 -4.00 -19.38
N LYS A 200 12.69 -4.79 -20.20
CA LYS A 200 14.13 -4.67 -20.50
C LYS A 200 14.52 -3.31 -21.11
N PRO A 201 13.85 -2.84 -22.20
CA PRO A 201 14.17 -1.53 -22.75
C PRO A 201 13.92 -0.38 -21.78
N THR A 202 12.85 -0.47 -20.94
CA THR A 202 12.55 0.56 -19.94
C THR A 202 13.55 0.52 -18.79
N ALA A 203 13.96 -0.67 -18.35
CA ALA A 203 14.95 -0.84 -17.29
C ALA A 203 16.32 -0.29 -17.72
N GLU A 204 16.73 -0.44 -18.97
CA GLU A 204 17.94 0.15 -19.53
C GLU A 204 17.93 1.67 -19.44
N LEU A 205 16.82 2.32 -19.79
CA LEU A 205 16.64 3.76 -19.65
C LEU A 205 16.68 4.17 -18.16
N ALA A 206 15.96 3.46 -17.32
CA ALA A 206 15.88 3.74 -15.88
C ALA A 206 17.25 3.58 -15.19
N PHE A 207 18.01 2.55 -15.57
CA PHE A 207 19.35 2.33 -15.03
C PHE A 207 20.35 3.44 -15.42
N LYS A 208 20.22 3.99 -16.62
CA LYS A 208 21.02 5.15 -17.09
C LYS A 208 20.49 6.48 -16.56
N GLY A 209 19.25 6.54 -16.06
CA GLY A 209 18.56 7.79 -15.70
C GLY A 209 18.10 8.58 -16.92
N GLU A 210 17.89 7.91 -18.03
CA GLU A 210 17.43 8.44 -19.30
C GLU A 210 15.93 8.24 -19.50
N GLY A 211 15.38 8.80 -20.57
CA GLY A 211 13.96 8.75 -20.89
C GLY A 211 13.20 10.00 -20.45
N GLU A 212 11.89 9.97 -20.57
CA GLU A 212 11.04 11.10 -20.26
C GLU A 212 10.51 11.04 -18.82
N PHE A 213 10.35 12.22 -18.21
CA PHE A 213 9.65 12.32 -16.94
C PHE A 213 8.15 12.30 -17.16
N HIS A 214 7.44 11.46 -16.41
CA HIS A 214 5.99 11.35 -16.45
C HIS A 214 5.43 11.51 -15.04
N CYS A 215 4.39 12.37 -14.92
CA CYS A 215 3.61 12.54 -13.69
C CYS A 215 2.45 11.55 -13.67
N GLY A 216 2.22 10.93 -12.51
CA GLY A 216 1.12 10.00 -12.28
C GLY A 216 1.07 9.56 -10.82
N GLU A 217 0.23 8.57 -10.50
CA GLU A 217 0.03 8.05 -9.14
C GLU A 217 1.31 7.52 -8.49
N TRP A 218 2.27 7.05 -9.29
CA TRP A 218 3.60 6.62 -8.83
C TRP A 218 4.42 7.75 -8.21
N CYS A 219 4.05 9.02 -8.45
CA CYS A 219 4.76 10.16 -7.87
C CYS A 219 4.62 10.22 -6.34
N GLN A 220 3.57 9.67 -5.75
CA GLN A 220 3.40 9.64 -4.29
C GLN A 220 4.56 8.94 -3.56
N PHE A 221 5.18 7.94 -4.22
CA PHE A 221 6.30 7.16 -3.70
C PHE A 221 7.67 7.66 -4.20
N CYS A 222 7.70 8.75 -4.98
CA CYS A 222 8.94 9.32 -5.50
C CYS A 222 9.65 10.17 -4.44
N LYS A 223 10.94 9.95 -4.22
CA LYS A 223 11.73 10.78 -3.29
C LYS A 223 11.81 12.25 -3.71
N ALA A 224 11.78 12.52 -5.03
CA ALA A 224 11.80 13.87 -5.59
C ALA A 224 10.40 14.50 -5.73
N LYS A 225 9.35 13.92 -5.12
CA LYS A 225 7.95 14.30 -5.33
C LYS A 225 7.62 15.76 -5.02
N ALA A 226 8.37 16.40 -4.12
CA ALA A 226 8.11 17.77 -3.71
C ALA A 226 8.66 18.79 -4.72
N ASP A 227 9.85 18.55 -5.28
CA ASP A 227 10.58 19.51 -6.11
C ASP A 227 10.75 19.05 -7.58
N CYS A 228 10.07 17.99 -7.97
CA CYS A 228 10.04 17.52 -9.35
C CYS A 228 9.32 18.52 -10.26
N ARG A 229 10.05 19.01 -11.27
CA ARG A 229 9.53 20.00 -12.23
C ARG A 229 8.37 19.47 -13.07
N GLU A 230 8.42 18.20 -13.49
CA GLU A 230 7.34 17.58 -14.28
C GLU A 230 6.06 17.45 -13.45
N ARG A 231 6.16 17.05 -12.17
CA ARG A 231 5.02 17.01 -11.27
C ARG A 231 4.44 18.42 -11.04
N ALA A 232 5.31 19.41 -10.88
CA ALA A 232 4.88 20.81 -10.76
C ALA A 232 4.15 21.26 -12.04
N ARG A 233 4.70 20.96 -13.23
CA ARG A 233 4.08 21.31 -14.51
C ARG A 233 2.70 20.69 -14.67
N ALA A 234 2.57 19.40 -14.36
CA ALA A 234 1.30 18.67 -14.46
C ALA A 234 0.22 19.25 -13.53
N ASN A 235 0.59 19.57 -12.28
CA ASN A 235 -0.35 20.14 -11.29
C ASN A 235 -0.73 21.59 -11.61
N LEU A 236 0.23 22.41 -12.05
CA LEU A 236 -0.01 23.80 -12.42
C LEU A 236 -0.76 23.96 -13.76
N ALA A 237 -0.88 22.89 -14.56
CA ALA A 237 -1.68 22.93 -15.77
C ALA A 237 -3.16 23.30 -15.52
N LEU A 238 -3.68 23.05 -14.33
CA LEU A 238 -5.01 23.50 -13.91
C LEU A 238 -5.15 25.05 -13.92
N ALA A 239 -4.04 25.79 -13.83
CA ALA A 239 -4.07 27.26 -13.92
C ALA A 239 -4.54 27.77 -15.31
N ALA A 240 -4.60 26.91 -16.32
CA ALA A 240 -5.15 27.27 -17.62
C ALA A 240 -6.60 27.75 -17.56
N TYR A 241 -7.37 27.29 -16.58
CA TYR A 241 -8.76 27.71 -16.39
C TYR A 241 -8.91 29.14 -15.86
N ASP A 242 -7.86 29.73 -15.26
CA ASP A 242 -7.88 31.10 -14.73
C ASP A 242 -8.08 32.16 -15.81
N PHE A 243 -7.76 31.84 -17.07
CA PHE A 243 -7.83 32.76 -18.21
C PHE A 243 -8.90 32.34 -19.23
N ALA A 244 -9.74 31.36 -18.92
CA ALA A 244 -10.79 30.90 -19.82
C ALA A 244 -12.05 31.76 -19.71
N GLU A 245 -12.72 31.98 -20.86
CA GLU A 245 -14.04 32.61 -20.94
C GLU A 245 -15.11 31.57 -21.23
N PRO A 246 -16.28 31.63 -20.63
CA PRO A 246 -16.82 32.63 -19.68
C PRO A 246 -16.23 32.53 -18.26
N PRO A 247 -16.48 33.51 -17.35
CA PRO A 247 -15.83 33.57 -16.04
C PRO A 247 -16.26 32.47 -15.05
N LEU A 248 -17.12 31.53 -15.44
CA LEU A 248 -17.54 30.37 -14.65
C LEU A 248 -17.16 29.09 -15.39
N LEU A 249 -16.69 28.11 -14.65
CA LEU A 249 -16.39 26.80 -15.19
C LEU A 249 -17.66 26.12 -15.70
N THR A 250 -17.54 25.41 -16.82
CA THR A 250 -18.57 24.48 -17.27
C THR A 250 -18.55 23.20 -16.43
N ASP A 251 -19.60 22.37 -16.55
CA ASP A 251 -19.65 21.10 -15.83
C ASP A 251 -18.51 20.17 -16.28
N GLU A 252 -18.16 20.17 -17.57
CA GLU A 252 -17.06 19.38 -18.13
C GLU A 252 -15.69 19.84 -17.58
N GLU A 253 -15.48 21.15 -17.43
CA GLU A 253 -14.25 21.68 -16.82
C GLU A 253 -14.18 21.33 -15.32
N VAL A 254 -15.31 21.31 -14.60
CA VAL A 254 -15.37 20.83 -13.21
C VAL A 254 -15.00 19.33 -13.14
N GLU A 255 -15.49 18.51 -14.05
CA GLU A 255 -15.11 17.07 -14.13
C GLU A 255 -13.61 16.89 -14.35
N GLU A 256 -13.00 17.67 -15.25
CA GLU A 256 -11.55 17.63 -15.47
C GLU A 256 -10.73 18.06 -14.24
N VAL A 257 -11.21 19.08 -13.52
CA VAL A 257 -10.58 19.53 -12.25
C VAL A 257 -10.71 18.46 -11.19
N LEU A 258 -11.89 17.86 -11.04
CA LEU A 258 -12.11 16.77 -10.06
C LEU A 258 -11.18 15.59 -10.27
N ALA A 259 -10.85 15.25 -11.51
CA ALA A 259 -9.92 14.18 -11.83
C ALA A 259 -8.46 14.44 -11.39
N LYS A 260 -8.10 15.70 -11.11
CA LYS A 260 -6.71 16.15 -10.85
C LYS A 260 -6.52 16.85 -9.50
N VAL A 261 -7.60 17.31 -8.86
CA VAL A 261 -7.50 18.17 -7.67
C VAL A 261 -6.84 17.49 -6.47
N ASP A 262 -7.06 16.19 -6.30
CA ASP A 262 -6.46 15.44 -5.20
C ASP A 262 -4.93 15.36 -5.35
N ASP A 263 -4.43 15.20 -6.57
CA ASP A 263 -2.99 15.23 -6.87
C ASP A 263 -2.40 16.62 -6.60
N LEU A 264 -3.11 17.69 -6.95
CA LEU A 264 -2.70 19.06 -6.65
C LEU A 264 -2.62 19.30 -5.14
N VAL A 265 -3.61 18.86 -4.36
CA VAL A 265 -3.63 18.97 -2.89
C VAL A 265 -2.48 18.18 -2.28
N SER A 266 -2.29 16.96 -2.75
CA SER A 266 -1.17 16.10 -2.32
C SER A 266 0.18 16.76 -2.58
N TRP A 267 0.40 17.27 -3.78
CA TRP A 267 1.63 17.97 -4.15
C TRP A 267 1.86 19.24 -3.32
N ALA A 268 0.81 20.03 -3.08
CA ALA A 268 0.91 21.24 -2.25
C ALA A 268 1.35 20.90 -0.79
N ASN A 269 0.89 19.79 -0.25
CA ASN A 269 1.31 19.30 1.07
C ASN A 269 2.76 18.81 1.06
N ASP A 270 3.18 18.07 0.03
CA ASP A 270 4.56 17.62 -0.14
C ASP A 270 5.54 18.81 -0.20
N ILE A 271 5.20 19.90 -0.89
CA ILE A 271 6.01 21.13 -0.93
C ILE A 271 6.12 21.75 0.46
N LYS A 272 5.00 21.85 1.21
CA LYS A 272 5.02 22.44 2.57
C LYS A 272 5.89 21.63 3.51
N GLU A 273 5.79 20.33 3.46
CA GLU A 273 6.61 19.42 4.29
C GLU A 273 8.08 19.53 3.91
N TYR A 274 8.42 19.45 2.63
CA TYR A 274 9.79 19.64 2.13
C TYR A 274 10.38 20.97 2.59
N ALA A 275 9.62 22.06 2.42
CA ALA A 275 10.09 23.39 2.80
C ALA A 275 10.33 23.50 4.32
N LEU A 276 9.46 22.88 5.14
CA LEU A 276 9.61 22.84 6.60
C LEU A 276 10.86 22.05 6.99
N GLN A 277 11.05 20.84 6.46
CA GLN A 277 12.21 20.00 6.76
C GLN A 277 13.52 20.66 6.33
N ALA A 278 13.53 21.28 5.16
CA ALA A 278 14.70 22.03 4.69
C ALA A 278 15.00 23.25 5.60
N ALA A 279 13.96 23.96 6.07
CA ALA A 279 14.13 25.08 6.99
C ALA A 279 14.66 24.64 8.37
N ILE A 280 14.17 23.52 8.91
CA ILE A 280 14.68 22.90 10.15
C ILE A 280 16.16 22.53 9.99
N SER A 281 16.56 22.06 8.78
CA SER A 281 17.96 21.76 8.43
C SER A 281 18.82 23.00 8.11
N GLY A 282 18.26 24.20 8.28
CA GLY A 282 19.02 25.47 8.15
C GLY A 282 18.85 26.21 6.81
N LYS A 283 18.03 25.72 5.89
CA LYS A 283 17.75 26.43 4.63
C LYS A 283 16.82 27.63 4.88
N ALA A 284 17.22 28.81 4.45
CA ALA A 284 16.36 30.00 4.52
C ALA A 284 15.41 30.07 3.31
N TRP A 285 14.14 30.38 3.58
CA TRP A 285 13.15 30.66 2.57
C TRP A 285 12.70 32.12 2.68
N ASN A 286 12.77 32.87 1.59
CA ASN A 286 12.37 34.27 1.58
C ASN A 286 10.88 34.41 1.94
N GLY A 287 10.58 35.21 2.95
CA GLY A 287 9.21 35.43 3.45
C GLY A 287 8.68 34.34 4.41
N TRP A 288 9.47 33.32 4.76
CA TRP A 288 9.06 32.22 5.63
C TRP A 288 10.04 32.02 6.79
N LYS A 289 9.51 31.56 7.93
CA LYS A 289 10.30 31.18 9.10
C LYS A 289 9.71 29.95 9.79
N VAL A 290 10.54 29.18 10.48
CA VAL A 290 10.08 28.10 11.38
C VAL A 290 9.53 28.77 12.65
N GLY A 291 8.33 28.40 13.02
CA GLY A 291 7.68 28.84 14.25
C GLY A 291 7.16 27.64 15.04
N GLU A 292 6.94 27.83 16.32
CA GLU A 292 6.30 26.80 17.14
C GLU A 292 4.83 26.60 16.71
N GLY A 293 4.44 25.36 16.51
CA GLY A 293 3.07 24.97 16.28
C GLY A 293 2.20 25.17 17.54
N ARG A 294 0.88 25.15 17.36
CA ARG A 294 -0.04 25.16 18.50
C ARG A 294 0.15 23.88 19.32
N SER A 295 0.39 24.02 20.62
CA SER A 295 0.43 22.90 21.55
C SER A 295 -0.73 23.00 22.53
N ASN A 296 -1.32 21.86 22.86
CA ASN A 296 -2.32 21.75 23.91
C ASN A 296 -1.64 21.50 25.25
N ARG A 297 -2.24 22.01 26.34
CA ARG A 297 -1.80 21.68 27.68
C ARG A 297 -1.98 20.19 27.92
N LYS A 298 -0.98 19.57 28.52
CA LYS A 298 -1.00 18.16 28.93
C LYS A 298 -0.66 18.06 30.40
N TYR A 299 -1.21 17.09 31.08
CA TYR A 299 -0.77 16.75 32.44
C TYR A 299 0.65 16.19 32.38
N THR A 300 1.48 16.57 33.33
CA THR A 300 2.85 16.07 33.48
C THR A 300 2.87 14.66 34.08
N ASP A 301 1.91 14.38 34.96
CA ASP A 301 1.71 13.08 35.59
C ASP A 301 0.23 12.93 35.96
N GLU A 302 -0.48 12.04 35.30
CA GLU A 302 -1.92 11.83 35.53
C GLU A 302 -2.22 11.27 36.90
N ARG A 303 -1.33 10.47 37.50
CA ARG A 303 -1.51 9.91 38.86
C ARG A 303 -1.42 11.00 39.92
N LEU A 304 -0.46 11.90 39.81
CA LEU A 304 -0.31 13.03 40.71
C LEU A 304 -1.48 14.01 40.58
N VAL A 305 -1.96 14.23 39.36
CA VAL A 305 -3.16 15.06 39.15
C VAL A 305 -4.39 14.43 39.78
N ALA A 306 -4.62 13.13 39.54
CA ALA A 306 -5.74 12.43 40.17
C ALA A 306 -5.68 12.50 41.71
N ALA A 307 -4.50 12.23 42.29
CA ALA A 307 -4.31 12.34 43.75
C ALA A 307 -4.60 13.75 44.31
N ALA A 308 -4.16 14.79 43.59
CA ALA A 308 -4.39 16.18 44.01
C ALA A 308 -5.89 16.55 43.93
N VAL A 309 -6.61 16.11 42.90
CA VAL A 309 -8.05 16.36 42.75
C VAL A 309 -8.87 15.63 43.80
N ILE A 310 -8.53 14.36 44.11
CA ILE A 310 -9.16 13.57 45.18
C ILE A 310 -8.91 14.24 46.56
N ALA A 311 -7.68 14.68 46.80
CA ALA A 311 -7.36 15.40 48.06
C ALA A 311 -8.13 16.72 48.22
N ALA A 312 -8.53 17.35 47.11
CA ALA A 312 -9.38 18.53 47.06
C ALA A 312 -10.90 18.21 47.16
N GLY A 313 -11.27 16.92 47.34
CA GLY A 313 -12.66 16.50 47.53
C GLY A 313 -13.47 16.32 46.24
N HIS A 314 -12.79 16.20 45.09
CA HIS A 314 -13.44 16.01 43.78
C HIS A 314 -13.07 14.66 43.16
N ASP A 315 -13.94 14.15 42.28
CA ASP A 315 -13.65 12.97 41.47
C ASP A 315 -12.94 13.39 40.17
N PRO A 316 -11.71 12.90 39.90
CA PRO A 316 -10.99 13.21 38.68
C PRO A 316 -11.39 12.35 37.50
N TYR A 317 -12.26 11.36 37.69
CA TYR A 317 -12.60 10.38 36.67
C TYR A 317 -14.01 10.57 36.11
N GLU A 318 -14.15 10.43 34.83
CA GLU A 318 -15.44 10.32 34.12
C GLU A 318 -15.66 8.85 33.73
N GLN A 319 -16.81 8.28 34.15
CA GLN A 319 -17.21 6.96 33.66
C GLN A 319 -17.80 7.10 32.25
N LYS A 320 -17.13 6.52 31.25
CA LYS A 320 -17.57 6.51 29.87
C LYS A 320 -17.73 5.07 29.40
N LEU A 321 -18.86 4.80 28.70
CA LEU A 321 -19.05 3.51 28.06
C LEU A 321 -17.93 3.28 27.03
N LEU A 322 -17.33 2.10 27.08
CA LEU A 322 -16.32 1.72 26.08
C LEU A 322 -16.89 1.81 24.68
N GLY A 323 -16.08 2.25 23.72
CA GLY A 323 -16.44 2.23 22.32
C GLY A 323 -16.61 0.80 21.79
N ILE A 324 -17.26 0.63 20.63
CA ILE A 324 -17.54 -0.67 20.03
C ILE A 324 -16.28 -1.53 19.93
N THR A 325 -15.18 -0.97 19.44
CA THR A 325 -13.91 -1.68 19.26
C THR A 325 -13.32 -2.16 20.61
N GLU A 326 -13.29 -1.29 21.62
CA GLU A 326 -12.77 -1.65 22.94
C GLU A 326 -13.68 -2.66 23.66
N MET A 327 -14.99 -2.54 23.47
CA MET A 327 -15.95 -3.50 24.02
C MET A 327 -15.80 -4.87 23.36
N GLN A 328 -15.56 -4.90 22.03
CA GLN A 328 -15.30 -6.14 21.30
C GLN A 328 -14.00 -6.82 21.75
N LYS A 329 -12.93 -6.03 22.01
CA LYS A 329 -11.69 -6.55 22.59
C LYS A 329 -11.92 -7.15 23.98
N THR A 330 -12.70 -6.48 24.82
CA THR A 330 -12.97 -6.91 26.21
C THR A 330 -13.78 -8.21 26.26
N LEU A 331 -14.78 -8.37 25.40
CA LEU A 331 -15.70 -9.51 25.42
C LEU A 331 -15.27 -10.65 24.51
N GLY A 332 -14.40 -10.38 23.53
CA GLY A 332 -14.15 -11.27 22.40
C GLY A 332 -15.32 -11.26 21.40
N LYS A 333 -15.03 -11.52 20.12
CA LYS A 333 -15.99 -11.38 19.01
C LYS A 333 -17.32 -12.14 19.23
N VAL A 334 -17.24 -13.40 19.65
CA VAL A 334 -18.43 -14.26 19.83
C VAL A 334 -19.36 -13.70 20.92
N LYS A 335 -18.82 -13.43 22.10
CA LYS A 335 -19.64 -12.87 23.21
C LYS A 335 -20.13 -11.46 22.92
N PHE A 336 -19.34 -10.67 22.22
CA PHE A 336 -19.73 -9.34 21.78
C PHE A 336 -20.98 -9.39 20.89
N ASP A 337 -20.99 -10.26 19.88
CA ASP A 337 -22.11 -10.42 18.96
C ASP A 337 -23.36 -10.99 19.68
N GLU A 338 -23.16 -11.95 20.58
CA GLU A 338 -24.27 -12.52 21.40
C GLU A 338 -24.94 -11.47 22.29
N ILE A 339 -24.14 -10.63 22.96
CA ILE A 339 -24.65 -9.69 23.98
C ILE A 339 -25.09 -8.37 23.34
N LEU A 340 -24.30 -7.86 22.39
CA LEU A 340 -24.43 -6.50 21.88
C LEU A 340 -24.91 -6.42 20.44
N GLY A 341 -24.89 -7.50 19.65
CA GLY A 341 -25.22 -7.47 18.23
C GLY A 341 -26.55 -6.78 17.92
N ARG A 342 -27.58 -7.00 18.77
CA ARG A 342 -28.91 -6.36 18.63
C ARG A 342 -28.92 -4.84 18.95
N PHE A 343 -27.90 -4.33 19.57
CA PHE A 343 -27.78 -2.91 19.93
C PHE A 343 -26.84 -2.13 19.01
N ILE A 344 -26.28 -2.80 17.98
CA ILE A 344 -25.34 -2.19 17.04
C ILE A 344 -26.06 -1.97 15.73
N THR A 345 -25.95 -0.75 15.21
CA THR A 345 -26.42 -0.40 13.88
C THR A 345 -25.30 0.31 13.14
N LYS A 346 -25.22 0.08 11.84
CA LYS A 346 -24.34 0.84 10.94
C LYS A 346 -25.22 1.81 10.14
N PRO A 347 -25.33 3.06 10.57
CA PRO A 347 -26.12 4.04 9.83
C PRO A 347 -25.51 4.27 8.44
N GLN A 348 -26.37 4.72 7.52
CA GLN A 348 -25.89 5.11 6.19
C GLN A 348 -24.86 6.24 6.31
N GLY A 349 -23.73 6.10 5.60
CA GLY A 349 -22.68 7.12 5.53
C GLY A 349 -23.21 8.40 4.86
N LYS A 350 -22.54 9.52 5.14
CA LYS A 350 -22.81 10.78 4.44
C LYS A 350 -22.47 10.62 2.95
N PRO A 351 -23.24 11.27 2.06
CA PRO A 351 -22.91 11.31 0.64
C PRO A 351 -21.48 11.82 0.42
N THR A 352 -20.73 11.13 -0.43
CA THR A 352 -19.35 11.46 -0.78
C THR A 352 -19.19 11.26 -2.28
N LEU A 353 -18.66 12.26 -2.97
CA LEU A 353 -18.33 12.14 -4.38
C LEU A 353 -17.09 11.24 -4.53
N VAL A 354 -17.19 10.25 -5.41
CA VAL A 354 -16.12 9.28 -5.67
C VAL A 354 -16.06 8.97 -7.16
N PRO A 355 -14.90 8.56 -7.70
CA PRO A 355 -14.78 8.14 -9.09
C PRO A 355 -15.71 6.96 -9.42
N MET A 356 -16.11 6.83 -10.68
CA MET A 356 -16.94 5.70 -11.15
C MET A 356 -16.27 4.33 -10.96
N SER A 357 -14.94 4.30 -10.86
CA SER A 357 -14.16 3.09 -10.56
C SER A 357 -14.24 2.63 -9.09
N ASP A 358 -14.81 3.45 -8.20
CA ASP A 358 -14.99 3.07 -6.79
C ASP A 358 -16.00 1.91 -6.69
N LYS A 359 -15.66 0.89 -5.90
CA LYS A 359 -16.45 -0.35 -5.75
C LYS A 359 -17.77 -0.16 -5.00
N ARG A 360 -17.98 0.98 -4.34
CA ARG A 360 -19.22 1.27 -3.61
C ARG A 360 -20.37 1.50 -4.58
N PRO A 361 -21.56 0.98 -4.29
CA PRO A 361 -22.73 1.27 -5.12
C PRO A 361 -23.08 2.76 -5.07
N ALA A 362 -23.51 3.32 -6.20
CA ALA A 362 -24.01 4.69 -6.24
C ALA A 362 -25.17 4.85 -5.27
N MET A 363 -25.17 5.95 -4.52
CA MET A 363 -26.36 6.28 -3.69
C MET A 363 -27.51 6.73 -4.57
N ASN A 364 -28.71 6.30 -4.22
CA ASN A 364 -29.92 6.83 -4.85
C ASN A 364 -30.04 8.33 -4.48
N THR A 365 -30.11 9.20 -5.47
CA THR A 365 -30.28 10.63 -5.28
C THR A 365 -31.71 11.02 -5.66
N ALA A 366 -32.21 12.14 -5.14
CA ALA A 366 -33.56 12.63 -5.44
C ALA A 366 -33.89 12.71 -6.96
N LYS A 367 -32.89 12.82 -7.83
CA LYS A 367 -33.07 12.79 -9.28
C LYS A 367 -33.52 11.41 -9.80
N ASN A 368 -33.08 10.32 -9.18
CA ASN A 368 -33.47 8.98 -9.57
C ASN A 368 -34.91 8.68 -9.10
N ASP A 369 -35.32 9.19 -7.93
CA ASP A 369 -36.68 9.04 -7.41
C ASP A 369 -37.71 9.72 -8.34
N PHE A 370 -37.35 10.84 -8.97
CA PHE A 370 -38.21 11.53 -9.96
C PHE A 370 -38.19 10.90 -11.37
N MET A 371 -37.20 10.05 -11.70
CA MET A 371 -37.17 9.35 -12.99
C MET A 371 -37.99 8.05 -12.97
N GLU A 372 -38.12 7.43 -11.82
CA GLU A 372 -38.98 6.22 -11.67
C GLU A 372 -40.48 6.54 -11.73
N GLU A 373 -40.91 7.77 -11.36
CA GLU A 373 -42.34 8.17 -11.43
C GLU A 373 -42.80 8.49 -12.87
N ASN A 374 -41.93 8.62 -13.86
CA ASN A 374 -42.29 8.94 -15.24
C ASN A 374 -42.32 7.75 -16.22
N ILE A 375 -42.26 6.50 -15.74
CA ILE A 375 -42.25 5.32 -16.60
C ILE A 375 -43.62 4.61 -16.62
N ASP A 376 -44.60 5.06 -15.82
CA ASP A 376 -45.97 4.49 -15.74
C ASP A 376 -47.03 5.42 -16.36
N GLU A 377 -46.79 6.08 -17.53
CA GLU A 377 -47.82 6.67 -18.37
C GLU A 377 -47.79 6.10 -19.81
#